data_f1dc0e70fc683749ca142b89359d7e5a
#
_entry.id   f1dc0e70fc683749ca142b89359d7e5a
#
_cell.length_a   1.000
_cell.length_b   1.000
_cell.length_c   1.000
_cell.angle_alpha   90.00
_cell.angle_beta   90.00
_cell.angle_gamma   90.00
#
_symmetry.space_group_name_H-M   'P 1'
#
loop_
_entity.id
_entity.type
_entity.pdbx_description
1 polymer ?
#
loop_
_entity_poly.entity_id
_entity_poly.type
_entity_poly.pdbx_seq_one_letter_code
_entity_poly.pdbx_strand_id
1 'polypeptide(L)'
;IVSQWTGIPVSKLVETEREKLLNLSDILHERVVGQDKAVDLVSDAVVRARAGIKDPNRPIGSFLFLGPTGVGKTELAKSLASSLFDSEKHMIRIDMSEYMEKHSVSRLIGAPPGYVGHDEGGQLTEAVRRNPYSVILLDEVEKAHSDVFNVLLQILDEGRLTDSKGRSVDFKNTIIKIGRA
;
A
#
# COMPACT_ATOMS: atom_id res chain seq x y z
N ILE A 1 5.40 22.68 4.71
CA ILE A 1 4.58 22.36 3.53
C ILE A 1 4.52 20.85 3.31
N VAL A 2 5.65 20.16 3.14
CA VAL A 2 5.69 18.69 2.91
C VAL A 2 4.99 17.93 4.05
N SER A 3 5.26 18.29 5.30
CA SER A 3 4.62 17.69 6.48
C SER A 3 3.08 17.89 6.48
N GLN A 4 2.62 19.05 6.02
CA GLN A 4 1.18 19.33 5.92
C GLN A 4 0.49 18.50 4.83
N TRP A 5 1.20 18.23 3.74
CA TRP A 5 0.65 17.45 2.61
C TRP A 5 0.62 15.95 2.86
N THR A 6 1.63 15.43 3.54
CA THR A 6 1.79 14.00 3.77
C THR A 6 1.28 13.54 5.14
N GLY A 7 1.08 14.46 6.07
CA GLY A 7 0.78 14.15 7.47
C GLY A 7 1.95 13.55 8.25
N ILE A 8 3.15 13.52 7.66
CA ILE A 8 4.37 12.99 8.29
C ILE A 8 5.22 14.15 8.79
N PRO A 9 5.68 14.17 10.05
CA PRO A 9 6.57 15.21 10.56
C PRO A 9 7.85 15.33 9.73
N VAL A 10 8.28 16.57 9.43
CA VAL A 10 9.50 16.81 8.62
C VAL A 10 10.73 16.20 9.29
N SER A 11 10.83 16.24 10.60
CA SER A 11 11.90 15.59 11.36
C SER A 11 12.01 14.10 11.06
N LYS A 12 10.89 13.41 10.88
CA LYS A 12 10.86 12.00 10.53
C LYS A 12 11.19 11.72 9.06
N LEU A 13 10.89 12.65 8.16
CA LEU A 13 11.24 12.53 6.74
C LEU A 13 12.74 12.74 6.49
N VAL A 14 13.39 13.57 7.32
CA VAL A 14 14.80 13.94 7.19
C VAL A 14 15.70 13.13 8.14
N GLU A 15 15.14 12.67 9.26
CA GLU A 15 15.87 11.88 10.25
C GLU A 15 16.47 10.65 9.58
N THR A 16 17.76 10.60 9.64
CA THR A 16 18.63 9.54 9.19
C THR A 16 17.88 8.33 8.59
N GLU A 17 17.33 8.53 7.40
CA GLU A 17 16.72 7.43 6.62
C GLU A 17 17.64 6.20 6.61
N ARG A 18 18.95 6.47 6.59
CA ARG A 18 19.96 5.44 6.64
C ARG A 18 19.89 4.60 7.92
N GLU A 19 19.76 5.22 9.08
CA GLU A 19 19.66 4.49 10.37
C GLU A 19 18.37 3.68 10.45
N LYS A 20 17.25 4.28 10.04
CA LYS A 20 15.97 3.56 9.98
C LYS A 20 16.04 2.35 9.05
N LEU A 21 16.67 2.49 7.90
CA LEU A 21 16.80 1.41 6.92
C LEU A 21 17.75 0.31 7.42
N LEU A 22 18.86 0.68 8.06
CA LEU A 22 19.79 -0.29 8.63
C LEU A 22 19.16 -1.12 9.75
N ASN A 23 18.25 -0.53 10.51
CA ASN A 23 17.58 -1.18 11.65
C ASN A 23 16.17 -1.70 11.30
N LEU A 24 15.71 -1.52 10.07
CA LEU A 24 14.34 -1.88 9.67
C LEU A 24 14.03 -3.35 9.91
N SER A 25 14.92 -4.25 9.53
CA SER A 25 14.75 -5.69 9.74
C SER A 25 14.60 -6.02 11.22
N ASP A 26 15.48 -5.48 12.08
CA ASP A 26 15.43 -5.72 13.52
C ASP A 26 14.14 -5.19 14.14
N ILE A 27 13.71 -3.98 13.75
CA ILE A 27 12.46 -3.37 14.24
C ILE A 27 11.26 -4.22 13.84
N LEU A 28 11.24 -4.73 12.60
CA LEU A 28 10.15 -5.58 12.15
C LEU A 28 10.14 -6.94 12.84
N HIS A 29 11.31 -7.53 13.11
CA HIS A 29 11.43 -8.79 13.83
C HIS A 29 10.98 -8.70 15.29
N GLU A 30 11.11 -7.55 15.93
CA GLU A 30 10.59 -7.33 17.29
C GLU A 30 9.06 -7.41 17.35
N ARG A 31 8.38 -6.98 16.30
CA ARG A 31 6.91 -6.90 16.26
C ARG A 31 6.23 -8.07 15.56
N VAL A 32 6.91 -8.73 14.65
CA VAL A 32 6.35 -9.80 13.82
C VAL A 32 7.04 -11.12 14.14
N VAL A 33 6.33 -12.01 14.79
CA VAL A 33 6.84 -13.33 15.16
C VAL A 33 6.51 -14.36 14.08
N GLY A 34 7.49 -15.16 13.70
CA GLY A 34 7.29 -16.32 12.81
C GLY A 34 7.21 -15.99 11.31
N GLN A 35 7.61 -14.79 10.89
CA GLN A 35 7.64 -14.34 9.50
C GLN A 35 9.03 -13.85 9.06
N ASP A 36 10.10 -14.45 9.56
CA ASP A 36 11.47 -13.97 9.41
C ASP A 36 11.86 -13.74 7.96
N LYS A 37 11.62 -14.73 7.10
CA LYS A 37 11.90 -14.60 5.66
C LYS A 37 11.12 -13.48 4.99
N ALA A 38 9.87 -13.29 5.38
CA ALA A 38 9.03 -12.22 4.84
C ALA A 38 9.53 -10.85 5.29
N VAL A 39 9.92 -10.71 6.54
CA VAL A 39 10.51 -9.49 7.10
C VAL A 39 11.79 -9.12 6.37
N ASP A 40 12.69 -10.07 6.18
CA ASP A 40 13.96 -9.83 5.48
C ASP A 40 13.75 -9.40 4.03
N LEU A 41 12.88 -10.08 3.29
CA LEU A 41 12.57 -9.74 1.90
C LEU A 41 11.97 -8.33 1.76
N VAL A 42 11.08 -7.95 2.66
CA VAL A 42 10.46 -6.63 2.67
C VAL A 42 11.50 -5.57 3.02
N SER A 43 12.32 -5.81 4.04
CA SER A 43 13.38 -4.89 4.46
C SER A 43 14.37 -4.64 3.32
N ASP A 44 14.84 -5.68 2.67
CA ASP A 44 15.77 -5.59 1.54
C ASP A 44 15.18 -4.81 0.35
N ALA A 45 13.91 -5.03 0.05
CA ALA A 45 13.24 -4.31 -1.03
C ALA A 45 13.09 -2.81 -0.72
N VAL A 46 12.78 -2.46 0.53
CA VAL A 46 12.70 -1.05 0.96
C VAL A 46 14.07 -0.39 0.89
N VAL A 47 15.12 -1.06 1.36
CA VAL A 47 16.50 -0.56 1.28
C VAL A 47 16.90 -0.30 -0.17
N ARG A 48 16.65 -1.25 -1.07
CA ARG A 48 16.93 -1.08 -2.50
C ARG A 48 16.17 0.09 -3.12
N ALA A 49 14.90 0.22 -2.81
CA ALA A 49 14.07 1.32 -3.32
C ALA A 49 14.60 2.68 -2.86
N ARG A 50 15.01 2.81 -1.61
CA ARG A 50 15.58 4.05 -1.05
C ARG A 50 16.97 4.35 -1.58
N ALA A 51 17.72 3.33 -1.98
CA ALA A 51 19.02 3.49 -2.65
C ALA A 51 18.90 3.90 -4.14
N GLY A 52 17.69 4.07 -4.66
CA GLY A 52 17.45 4.43 -6.05
C GLY A 52 17.52 3.25 -7.03
N ILE A 53 17.60 2.03 -6.53
CA ILE A 53 17.67 0.80 -7.34
C ILE A 53 16.25 0.25 -7.52
N LYS A 54 15.34 1.08 -7.98
CA LYS A 54 13.98 0.67 -8.32
C LYS A 54 13.54 1.33 -9.62
N ASP A 55 12.55 0.74 -10.27
CA ASP A 55 11.85 1.40 -11.36
C ASP A 55 11.09 2.63 -10.82
N PRO A 56 11.40 3.85 -11.29
CA PRO A 56 10.74 5.08 -10.81
C PRO A 56 9.24 5.12 -11.11
N ASN A 57 8.75 4.27 -12.00
CA ASN A 57 7.34 4.20 -12.40
C ASN A 57 6.54 3.15 -11.65
N ARG A 58 7.11 2.51 -10.64
CA ARG A 58 6.43 1.45 -9.86
C ARG A 58 6.37 1.80 -8.38
N PRO A 59 5.47 1.16 -7.61
CA PRO A 59 5.48 1.25 -6.15
C PRO A 59 6.85 0.92 -5.54
N ILE A 60 7.12 1.37 -4.33
CA ILE A 60 8.36 1.07 -3.59
C ILE A 60 8.61 -0.43 -3.54
N GLY A 61 7.57 -1.21 -3.30
CA GLY A 61 7.62 -2.66 -3.33
C GLY A 61 6.24 -3.25 -3.41
N SER A 62 6.15 -4.41 -4.05
CA SER A 62 4.94 -5.21 -4.08
C SER A 62 5.28 -6.63 -3.67
N PHE A 63 4.52 -7.18 -2.72
CA PHE A 63 4.81 -8.46 -2.08
C PHE A 63 3.57 -9.33 -2.05
N LEU A 64 3.70 -10.57 -2.48
CA LEU A 64 2.65 -11.56 -2.36
C LEU A 64 2.93 -12.47 -1.16
N PHE A 65 2.01 -12.47 -0.22
CA PHE A 65 2.05 -13.32 0.97
C PHE A 65 1.01 -14.43 0.88
N LEU A 66 1.47 -15.66 0.87
CA LEU A 66 0.62 -16.85 0.85
C LEU A 66 0.48 -17.39 2.27
N GLY A 67 -0.72 -17.73 2.67
CA GLY A 67 -1.00 -18.34 3.96
C GLY A 67 -2.34 -17.91 4.55
N PRO A 68 -2.82 -18.64 5.57
CA PRO A 68 -4.12 -18.39 6.17
C PRO A 68 -4.24 -16.97 6.73
N THR A 69 -5.46 -16.45 6.76
CA THR A 69 -5.77 -15.12 7.31
C THR A 69 -5.35 -15.00 8.76
N GLY A 70 -4.82 -13.83 9.13
CA GLY A 70 -4.48 -13.52 10.53
C GLY A 70 -3.08 -13.91 10.98
N VAL A 71 -2.28 -14.55 10.13
CA VAL A 71 -0.91 -15.01 10.51
C VAL A 71 0.12 -13.92 10.24
N GLY A 72 0.09 -12.85 11.02
CA GLY A 72 1.09 -11.79 10.97
C GLY A 72 1.06 -10.88 9.74
N LYS A 73 0.19 -11.13 8.75
CA LYS A 73 0.10 -10.30 7.54
C LYS A 73 -0.25 -8.85 7.84
N THR A 74 -1.26 -8.65 8.66
CA THR A 74 -1.71 -7.31 9.07
C THR A 74 -0.70 -6.66 10.00
N GLU A 75 -0.12 -7.41 10.92
CA GLU A 75 0.89 -6.88 11.86
C GLU A 75 2.16 -6.43 11.14
N LEU A 76 2.61 -7.17 10.14
CA LEU A 76 3.73 -6.74 9.31
C LEU A 76 3.41 -5.43 8.55
N ALA A 77 2.21 -5.30 8.01
CA ALA A 77 1.79 -4.06 7.32
C ALA A 77 1.73 -2.86 8.29
N LYS A 78 1.19 -3.06 9.50
CA LYS A 78 1.18 -2.02 10.55
C LYS A 78 2.59 -1.62 10.98
N SER A 79 3.46 -2.61 11.17
CA SER A 79 4.84 -2.37 11.56
C SER A 79 5.62 -1.60 10.51
N LEU A 80 5.41 -1.91 9.22
CA LEU A 80 5.98 -1.15 8.10
C LEU A 80 5.47 0.29 8.09
N ALA A 81 4.18 0.50 8.22
CA ALA A 81 3.59 1.84 8.24
C ALA A 81 4.14 2.67 9.42
N SER A 82 4.22 2.08 10.60
CA SER A 82 4.78 2.73 11.78
C SER A 82 6.26 3.07 11.62
N SER A 83 7.06 2.15 11.09
CA SER A 83 8.51 2.34 10.97
C SER A 83 8.91 3.29 9.85
N LEU A 84 8.24 3.23 8.71
CA LEU A 84 8.58 4.03 7.53
C LEU A 84 7.85 5.37 7.47
N PHE A 85 6.61 5.41 7.91
CA PHE A 85 5.70 6.55 7.79
C PHE A 85 5.22 7.10 9.14
N ASP A 86 5.86 6.68 10.23
CA ASP A 86 5.68 7.18 11.59
C ASP A 86 4.31 6.93 12.24
N SER A 87 3.40 6.22 11.57
CA SER A 87 2.10 5.89 12.16
C SER A 87 1.46 4.68 11.48
N GLU A 88 0.85 3.83 12.27
CA GLU A 88 0.00 2.73 11.77
C GLU A 88 -1.22 3.24 10.97
N LYS A 89 -1.58 4.52 11.11
CA LYS A 89 -2.65 5.16 10.35
C LYS A 89 -2.32 5.29 8.86
N HIS A 90 -1.04 5.17 8.48
CA HIS A 90 -0.61 5.11 7.07
C HIS A 90 -0.75 3.71 6.46
N MET A 91 -1.49 2.83 7.08
CA MET A 91 -1.91 1.56 6.51
C MET A 91 -3.33 1.67 5.94
N ILE A 92 -3.46 1.27 4.68
CA ILE A 92 -4.76 1.16 3.99
C ILE A 92 -5.05 -0.34 3.84
N ARG A 93 -6.11 -0.81 4.45
CA ARG A 93 -6.54 -2.20 4.35
C ARG A 93 -7.80 -2.31 3.48
N ILE A 94 -7.74 -3.18 2.49
CA ILE A 94 -8.87 -3.49 1.62
C ILE A 94 -9.04 -5.00 1.57
N ASP A 95 -10.20 -5.47 2.00
CA ASP A 95 -10.59 -6.87 1.93
C ASP A 95 -11.23 -7.15 0.56
N MET A 96 -10.56 -7.93 -0.27
CA MET A 96 -11.03 -8.25 -1.63
C MET A 96 -12.26 -9.15 -1.65
N SER A 97 -12.64 -9.77 -0.53
CA SER A 97 -13.91 -10.50 -0.44
C SER A 97 -15.15 -9.60 -0.60
N GLU A 98 -15.00 -8.31 -0.37
CA GLU A 98 -16.04 -7.30 -0.60
C GLU A 98 -16.09 -6.81 -2.06
N TYR A 99 -15.18 -7.26 -2.92
CA TYR A 99 -14.99 -6.84 -4.32
C TYR A 99 -15.12 -8.02 -5.30
N MET A 100 -16.04 -8.92 -5.02
CA MET A 100 -16.27 -10.13 -5.83
C MET A 100 -17.08 -9.88 -7.10
N GLU A 101 -17.77 -8.76 -7.18
CA GLU A 101 -18.66 -8.45 -8.29
C GLU A 101 -18.06 -7.40 -9.23
N LYS A 102 -18.47 -7.42 -10.49
CA LYS A 102 -17.95 -6.54 -11.53
C LYS A 102 -18.09 -5.06 -11.18
N HIS A 103 -19.23 -4.65 -10.63
CA HIS A 103 -19.47 -3.25 -10.25
C HIS A 103 -18.65 -2.79 -9.05
N SER A 104 -17.99 -3.68 -8.35
CA SER A 104 -17.10 -3.35 -7.23
C SER A 104 -15.89 -2.50 -7.64
N VAL A 105 -15.52 -2.48 -8.93
CA VAL A 105 -14.49 -1.56 -9.46
C VAL A 105 -14.82 -0.12 -9.12
N SER A 106 -16.09 0.30 -9.23
CA SER A 106 -16.51 1.66 -8.89
C SER A 106 -16.34 2.00 -7.41
N ARG A 107 -16.32 1.03 -6.53
CA ARG A 107 -16.02 1.25 -5.11
C ARG A 107 -14.54 1.54 -4.87
N LEU A 108 -13.65 0.98 -5.70
CA LEU A 108 -12.21 1.20 -5.59
C LEU A 108 -11.76 2.53 -6.19
N ILE A 109 -12.23 2.84 -7.39
CA ILE A 109 -11.77 4.00 -8.17
C ILE A 109 -12.77 5.15 -8.23
N GLY A 110 -13.98 4.93 -7.77
CA GLY A 110 -15.10 5.88 -7.79
C GLY A 110 -16.14 5.53 -8.85
N ALA A 111 -17.38 5.98 -8.61
CA ALA A 111 -18.48 5.81 -9.54
C ALA A 111 -18.37 6.80 -10.70
N PRO A 112 -18.82 6.43 -11.91
CA PRO A 112 -18.88 7.36 -13.06
C PRO A 112 -19.76 8.57 -12.77
N PRO A 113 -19.59 9.69 -13.50
CA PRO A 113 -20.44 10.85 -13.37
C PRO A 113 -21.93 10.50 -13.54
N GLY A 114 -22.77 11.02 -12.67
CA GLY A 114 -24.21 10.76 -12.66
C GLY A 114 -24.65 9.54 -11.87
N TYR A 115 -23.72 8.76 -11.34
CA TYR A 115 -24.02 7.62 -10.47
C TYR A 115 -23.83 7.97 -8.98
N VAL A 116 -24.56 7.26 -8.11
CA VAL A 116 -24.43 7.41 -6.66
C VAL A 116 -22.99 7.07 -6.23
N GLY A 117 -22.43 7.90 -5.35
CA GLY A 117 -21.06 7.72 -4.85
C GLY A 117 -19.98 8.41 -5.68
N HIS A 118 -20.31 9.07 -6.79
CA HIS A 118 -19.33 9.81 -7.61
C HIS A 118 -18.60 10.88 -6.81
N ASP A 119 -19.32 11.64 -6.00
CA ASP A 119 -18.74 12.74 -5.21
C ASP A 119 -17.82 12.24 -4.09
N GLU A 120 -18.10 11.07 -3.55
CA GLU A 120 -17.31 10.44 -2.49
C GLU A 120 -15.96 9.93 -3.00
N GLY A 121 -15.90 9.56 -4.28
CA GLY A 121 -14.72 8.94 -4.89
C GLY A 121 -14.53 7.48 -4.53
N GLY A 122 -13.45 6.88 -4.98
CA GLY A 122 -13.11 5.48 -4.73
C GLY A 122 -12.40 5.27 -3.40
N GLN A 123 -12.66 4.15 -2.75
CA GLN A 123 -12.04 3.82 -1.45
C GLN A 123 -10.52 3.78 -1.53
N LEU A 124 -9.97 3.13 -2.56
CA LEU A 124 -8.52 3.03 -2.74
C LEU A 124 -7.93 4.36 -3.24
N THR A 125 -8.49 4.94 -4.28
CA THR A 125 -7.96 6.15 -4.91
C THR A 125 -8.00 7.35 -3.98
N GLU A 126 -9.08 7.56 -3.23
CA GLU A 126 -9.16 8.64 -2.24
C GLU A 126 -8.23 8.44 -1.05
N ALA A 127 -8.10 7.20 -0.56
CA ALA A 127 -7.19 6.90 0.54
C ALA A 127 -5.73 7.20 0.19
N VAL A 128 -5.28 6.79 -1.01
CA VAL A 128 -3.91 7.04 -1.48
C VAL A 128 -3.70 8.52 -1.85
N ARG A 129 -4.71 9.15 -2.43
CA ARG A 129 -4.64 10.58 -2.74
C ARG A 129 -4.43 11.43 -1.48
N ARG A 130 -5.09 11.07 -0.40
CA ARG A 130 -4.95 11.76 0.90
C ARG A 130 -3.65 11.41 1.62
N ASN A 131 -3.20 10.17 1.47
CA ASN A 131 -1.99 9.64 2.11
C ASN A 131 -1.12 8.93 1.08
N PRO A 132 -0.34 9.67 0.27
CA PRO A 132 0.48 9.08 -0.79
C PRO A 132 1.63 8.21 -0.28
N TYR A 133 2.04 8.40 0.97
CA TYR A 133 3.03 7.56 1.67
C TYR A 133 2.29 6.59 2.58
N SER A 134 1.98 5.41 2.06
CA SER A 134 1.21 4.42 2.81
C SER A 134 1.58 3.00 2.45
N VAL A 135 1.24 2.09 3.35
CA VAL A 135 1.28 0.64 3.12
C VAL A 135 -0.13 0.17 2.79
N ILE A 136 -0.31 -0.42 1.63
CA ILE A 136 -1.61 -0.93 1.17
C ILE A 136 -1.61 -2.45 1.37
N LEU A 137 -2.54 -2.93 2.18
CA LEU A 137 -2.79 -4.35 2.38
C LEU A 137 -4.06 -4.75 1.62
N LEU A 138 -3.88 -5.58 0.60
CA LEU A 138 -4.96 -6.19 -0.18
C LEU A 138 -5.12 -7.63 0.30
N ASP A 139 -6.13 -7.90 1.10
CA ASP A 139 -6.37 -9.21 1.69
C ASP A 139 -7.33 -10.03 0.84
N GLU A 140 -7.15 -11.36 0.83
CA GLU A 140 -8.00 -12.30 0.10
C GLU A 140 -8.13 -12.00 -1.40
N VAL A 141 -7.01 -11.69 -2.05
CA VAL A 141 -6.97 -11.26 -3.46
C VAL A 141 -7.58 -12.26 -4.44
N GLU A 142 -7.58 -13.55 -4.12
CA GLU A 142 -8.18 -14.62 -4.93
C GLU A 142 -9.69 -14.48 -5.06
N LYS A 143 -10.35 -13.75 -4.18
CA LYS A 143 -11.80 -13.52 -4.21
C LYS A 143 -12.21 -12.33 -5.06
N ALA A 144 -11.26 -11.48 -5.47
CA ALA A 144 -11.55 -10.30 -6.28
C ALA A 144 -12.09 -10.69 -7.67
N HIS A 145 -13.07 -9.92 -8.17
CA HIS A 145 -13.50 -10.04 -9.56
C HIS A 145 -12.33 -9.73 -10.51
N SER A 146 -12.30 -10.36 -11.69
CA SER A 146 -11.22 -10.16 -12.66
C SER A 146 -11.01 -8.69 -13.05
N ASP A 147 -12.08 -7.90 -13.15
CA ASP A 147 -11.98 -6.47 -13.47
C ASP A 147 -11.32 -5.67 -12.32
N VAL A 148 -11.58 -6.04 -11.07
CA VAL A 148 -10.89 -5.49 -9.90
C VAL A 148 -9.42 -5.87 -9.93
N PHE A 149 -9.12 -7.11 -10.24
CA PHE A 149 -7.75 -7.60 -10.36
C PHE A 149 -6.96 -6.86 -11.43
N ASN A 150 -7.56 -6.54 -12.57
CA ASN A 150 -6.94 -5.75 -13.63
C ASN A 150 -6.55 -4.34 -13.17
N VAL A 151 -7.38 -3.71 -12.34
CA VAL A 151 -7.04 -2.41 -11.72
C VAL A 151 -5.79 -2.53 -10.84
N LEU A 152 -5.69 -3.59 -10.06
CA LEU A 152 -4.51 -3.84 -9.23
C LEU A 152 -3.25 -4.08 -10.06
N LEU A 153 -3.35 -4.84 -11.15
CA LEU A 153 -2.24 -5.07 -12.08
C LEU A 153 -1.74 -3.77 -12.70
N GLN A 154 -2.64 -2.86 -13.07
CA GLN A 154 -2.27 -1.54 -13.59
C GLN A 154 -1.47 -0.74 -12.55
N ILE A 155 -1.88 -0.74 -11.29
CA ILE A 155 -1.14 -0.08 -10.21
C ILE A 155 0.27 -0.66 -10.06
N LEU A 156 0.40 -1.98 -10.10
CA LEU A 156 1.68 -2.66 -9.95
C LEU A 156 2.63 -2.38 -11.12
N ASP A 157 2.10 -2.21 -12.31
CA ASP A 157 2.88 -2.02 -13.53
C ASP A 157 3.22 -0.55 -13.79
N GLU A 158 2.24 0.34 -13.71
CA GLU A 158 2.38 1.75 -14.04
C GLU A 158 2.61 2.67 -12.82
N GLY A 159 2.37 2.19 -11.60
CA GLY A 159 2.49 2.97 -10.37
C GLY A 159 1.50 4.12 -10.25
N ARG A 160 0.46 4.12 -11.07
CA ARG A 160 -0.60 5.14 -11.10
C ARG A 160 -1.93 4.56 -11.53
N LEU A 161 -2.98 5.24 -11.15
CA LEU A 161 -4.35 4.88 -11.52
C LEU A 161 -5.16 6.16 -11.74
N THR A 162 -5.95 6.21 -12.80
CA THR A 162 -6.89 7.31 -13.03
C THR A 162 -8.20 7.00 -12.31
N ASP A 163 -8.64 7.92 -11.45
CA ASP A 163 -9.92 7.79 -10.77
C ASP A 163 -11.11 8.17 -11.67
N SER A 164 -12.33 7.99 -11.17
CA SER A 164 -13.55 8.30 -11.91
C SER A 164 -13.75 9.80 -12.20
N LYS A 165 -13.00 10.66 -11.54
CA LYS A 165 -13.00 12.12 -11.74
C LYS A 165 -11.92 12.57 -12.75
N GLY A 166 -11.22 11.63 -13.38
CA GLY A 166 -10.15 11.90 -14.34
C GLY A 166 -8.82 12.31 -13.71
N ARG A 167 -8.69 12.20 -12.39
CA ARG A 167 -7.45 12.53 -11.67
C ARG A 167 -6.50 11.35 -11.67
N SER A 168 -5.22 11.60 -11.95
CA SER A 168 -4.18 10.59 -11.78
C SER A 168 -3.79 10.48 -10.31
N VAL A 169 -3.90 9.29 -9.76
CA VAL A 169 -3.50 8.97 -8.38
C VAL A 169 -2.17 8.23 -8.43
N ASP A 170 -1.17 8.74 -7.71
CA ASP A 170 0.19 8.21 -7.70
C ASP A 170 0.39 7.19 -6.58
N PHE A 171 0.84 6.00 -6.96
CA PHE A 171 1.17 4.88 -6.05
C PHE A 171 2.67 4.64 -5.89
N LYS A 172 3.52 5.49 -6.45
CA LYS A 172 4.98 5.29 -6.48
C LYS A 172 5.64 5.31 -5.11
N ASN A 173 5.01 5.96 -4.13
CA ASN A 173 5.49 6.07 -2.75
C ASN A 173 4.78 5.10 -1.80
N THR A 174 4.07 4.12 -2.32
CA THR A 174 3.36 3.11 -1.55
C THR A 174 4.11 1.79 -1.53
N ILE A 175 3.85 1.00 -0.49
CA ILE A 175 4.23 -0.42 -0.42
C ILE A 175 2.94 -1.22 -0.53
N ILE A 176 2.87 -2.12 -1.50
CA ILE A 176 1.68 -2.93 -1.73
C ILE A 176 1.93 -4.35 -1.23
N LYS A 177 1.10 -4.79 -0.32
CA LYS A 177 1.11 -6.13 0.24
C LYS A 177 -0.16 -6.86 -0.17
N ILE A 178 0.00 -7.96 -0.86
CA ILE A 178 -1.10 -8.77 -1.37
C ILE A 178 -1.17 -10.05 -0.54
N GLY A 179 -2.29 -10.26 0.13
CA GLY A 179 -2.57 -11.47 0.91
C GLY A 179 -3.46 -12.44 0.16
N ARG A 180 -3.09 -13.71 0.16
CA ARG A 180 -3.89 -14.82 -0.33
C ARG A 180 -4.06 -15.83 0.79
N ALA A 181 -5.27 -16.35 0.97
CA ALA A 181 -5.56 -17.45 1.89
C ALA A 181 -5.05 -18.79 1.39
#